data_0969670b9c23efd1f7d3cc3d0f5c797d
#
_entry.id   0969670b9c23efd1f7d3cc3d0f5c797d
#
_cell.length_a   1.000
_cell.length_b   1.000
_cell.length_c   1.000
_cell.angle_alpha   90.00
_cell.angle_beta   90.00
_cell.angle_gamma   90.00
#
_symmetry.space_group_name_H-M   'P 1'
#
loop_
_entity.id
_entity.type
_entity.pdbx_description
1 polymer ?
#
loop_
_entity_poly.entity_id
_entity_poly.type
_entity_poly.pdbx_seq_one_letter_code
_entity_poly.pdbx_strand_id
1 'polypeptide(L)'
;MTRAPSGPGVRAALALAMASALILLGARPSRAEYTLQQSTQPGAHYHSPQDFAVQVTFGPYRPDVDSEFSMPRHPYLDYFGDGKNLLTQAQFDYQVFHKMGTVAIGLGAGFFRVSGSSPVASNPAQPSGDRSTLTVVPVSLSGVYRFDYYLERDGFPIVPHAKLGLDWAYWQITDGNGEIARAAGGRARGGTLGWHAAIGVALVLDFLDPTAARDFDVEMGVNHTALVFEFGHYDISGLGRSNRMHLGDDTWTMGLMFEF
;
A
#
# COMPACT_ATOMS: atom_id res chain seq x y z
N MET A 1 -32.50 -9.75 5.68
CA MET A 1 -31.34 -9.53 6.54
C MET A 1 -30.35 -10.65 6.26
N THR A 2 -29.46 -10.48 5.30
CA THR A 2 -28.45 -11.47 4.87
C THR A 2 -27.13 -11.15 5.52
N ARG A 3 -26.72 -12.01 6.45
CA ARG A 3 -25.42 -11.98 7.12
C ARG A 3 -24.33 -12.33 6.10
N ALA A 4 -23.40 -11.42 5.84
CA ALA A 4 -22.23 -11.68 5.00
C ALA A 4 -21.35 -12.77 5.65
N PRO A 5 -21.00 -13.86 4.95
CA PRO A 5 -20.10 -14.88 5.47
C PRO A 5 -18.67 -14.38 5.43
N SER A 6 -18.10 -14.06 6.60
CA SER A 6 -16.69 -13.77 6.73
C SER A 6 -15.93 -15.09 6.88
N GLY A 7 -15.36 -15.60 5.78
CA GLY A 7 -14.48 -16.77 5.80
C GLY A 7 -13.21 -16.54 6.63
N PRO A 8 -12.61 -17.61 7.21
CA PRO A 8 -11.49 -17.51 8.14
C PRO A 8 -10.25 -16.80 7.57
N GLY A 9 -10.03 -16.85 6.26
CA GLY A 9 -8.91 -16.16 5.60
C GLY A 9 -9.05 -14.65 5.55
N VAL A 10 -10.26 -14.13 5.39
CA VAL A 10 -10.52 -12.68 5.36
C VAL A 10 -10.40 -12.10 6.77
N ARG A 11 -10.80 -12.86 7.79
CA ARG A 11 -10.63 -12.46 9.20
C ARG A 11 -9.15 -12.42 9.60
N ALA A 12 -8.34 -13.36 9.11
CA ALA A 12 -6.90 -13.37 9.38
C ALA A 12 -6.18 -12.21 8.68
N ALA A 13 -6.52 -11.88 7.44
CA ALA A 13 -5.92 -10.77 6.71
C ALA A 13 -6.34 -9.40 7.30
N LEU A 14 -7.62 -9.24 7.66
CA LEU A 14 -8.10 -8.04 8.36
C LEU A 14 -7.50 -7.93 9.76
N ALA A 15 -7.34 -9.05 10.48
CA ALA A 15 -6.71 -9.08 11.78
C ALA A 15 -5.22 -8.73 11.71
N LEU A 16 -4.51 -9.15 10.64
CA LEU A 16 -3.12 -8.79 10.44
C LEU A 16 -2.96 -7.29 10.11
N ALA A 17 -3.83 -6.75 9.26
CA ALA A 17 -3.85 -5.32 8.94
C ALA A 17 -4.26 -4.46 10.14
N MET A 18 -5.24 -4.92 10.93
CA MET A 18 -5.65 -4.24 12.17
C MET A 18 -4.61 -4.41 13.29
N ALA A 19 -3.93 -5.57 13.38
CA ALA A 19 -2.85 -5.77 14.35
C ALA A 19 -1.64 -4.88 14.05
N SER A 20 -1.31 -4.65 12.78
CA SER A 20 -0.28 -3.69 12.38
C SER A 20 -0.66 -2.27 12.78
N ALA A 21 -1.93 -1.87 12.61
CA ALA A 21 -2.43 -0.57 13.02
C ALA A 21 -2.50 -0.42 14.56
N LEU A 22 -2.83 -1.51 15.30
CA LEU A 22 -2.86 -1.48 16.77
C LEU A 22 -1.48 -1.48 17.42
N ILE A 23 -0.48 -2.10 16.79
CA ILE A 23 0.92 -2.05 17.24
C ILE A 23 1.44 -0.62 17.13
N LEU A 24 1.01 0.14 16.10
CA LEU A 24 1.34 1.55 15.91
C LEU A 24 0.68 2.47 16.97
N LEU A 25 -0.53 2.12 17.42
CA LEU A 25 -1.24 2.85 18.48
C LEU A 25 -0.73 2.51 19.91
N GLY A 26 0.02 1.40 20.05
CA GLY A 26 0.61 0.96 21.31
C GLY A 26 2.07 1.39 21.51
N ALA A 27 2.70 2.02 20.54
CA ALA A 27 4.02 2.62 20.69
C ALA A 27 3.88 3.77 21.71
N ARG A 28 4.29 3.52 22.95
CA ARG A 28 4.44 4.58 23.95
C ARG A 28 5.44 5.56 23.38
N PRO A 29 5.14 6.89 23.33
CA PRO A 29 6.15 7.85 22.98
C PRO A 29 7.34 7.58 23.91
N SER A 30 8.50 7.30 23.33
CA SER A 30 9.74 7.31 24.08
C SER A 30 9.79 8.68 24.69
N ARG A 31 9.79 8.80 26.02
CA ARG A 31 10.09 10.06 26.68
C ARG A 31 11.51 10.39 26.26
N ALA A 32 11.65 11.13 25.19
CA ALA A 32 12.85 11.89 24.90
C ALA A 32 13.02 12.78 26.13
N GLU A 33 14.09 12.57 26.86
CA GLU A 33 14.48 13.41 27.97
C GLU A 33 14.80 14.77 27.33
N TYR A 34 13.86 15.71 27.47
CA TYR A 34 14.01 17.06 26.97
C TYR A 34 15.19 17.70 27.68
N THR A 35 16.36 17.60 27.10
CA THR A 35 17.47 18.46 27.48
C THR A 35 17.11 19.84 26.97
N LEU A 36 16.57 20.67 27.89
CA LEU A 36 16.32 22.08 27.65
C LEU A 36 17.64 22.79 27.34
N GLN A 37 18.13 22.63 26.14
CA GLN A 37 19.18 23.48 25.64
C GLN A 37 18.48 24.75 25.16
N GLN A 38 18.35 25.69 26.08
CA GLN A 38 17.84 27.03 25.87
C GLN A 38 18.71 27.74 24.80
N SER A 39 18.42 27.54 23.52
CA SER A 39 18.95 28.42 22.49
C SER A 39 18.08 29.67 22.48
N THR A 40 18.61 30.77 22.98
CA THR A 40 18.04 32.12 22.96
C THR A 40 18.07 32.75 21.56
N GLN A 41 17.89 31.99 20.48
CA GLN A 41 17.71 32.54 19.14
C GLN A 41 16.22 32.58 18.80
N PRO A 42 15.65 33.78 18.55
CA PRO A 42 14.30 33.87 17.99
C PRO A 42 14.29 33.27 16.59
N GLY A 43 13.58 32.16 16.39
CA GLY A 43 13.48 31.47 15.10
C GLY A 43 14.03 30.04 15.09
N ALA A 44 14.52 29.49 16.19
CA ALA A 44 14.84 28.08 16.26
C ALA A 44 13.54 27.26 16.15
N HIS A 45 13.32 26.66 15.01
CA HIS A 45 12.26 25.67 14.84
C HIS A 45 12.65 24.42 15.64
N TYR A 46 11.91 24.14 16.69
CA TYR A 46 12.01 22.85 17.39
C TYR A 46 11.36 21.80 16.50
N HIS A 47 12.15 20.98 15.85
CA HIS A 47 11.68 19.75 15.24
C HIS A 47 11.97 18.60 16.21
N SER A 48 10.96 17.78 16.50
CA SER A 48 11.18 16.51 17.16
C SER A 48 12.02 15.60 16.24
N PRO A 49 12.79 14.62 16.79
CA PRO A 49 13.50 13.68 15.95
C PRO A 49 12.53 12.99 15.00
N GLN A 50 12.87 12.97 13.71
CA GLN A 50 12.09 12.29 12.69
C GLN A 50 12.64 10.87 12.54
N ASP A 51 11.92 9.90 13.09
CA ASP A 51 12.38 8.52 13.09
C ASP A 51 11.58 7.61 12.14
N PHE A 52 10.31 7.94 11.90
CA PHE A 52 9.47 7.10 11.05
C PHE A 52 8.35 7.88 10.35
N ALA A 53 7.81 7.28 9.30
CA ALA A 53 6.61 7.79 8.63
C ALA A 53 5.58 6.68 8.41
N VAL A 54 4.32 7.06 8.44
CA VAL A 54 3.17 6.20 8.13
C VAL A 54 2.45 6.78 6.94
N GLN A 55 2.23 5.94 5.92
CA GLN A 55 1.55 6.34 4.70
C GLN A 55 0.35 5.44 4.44
N VAL A 56 -0.77 6.03 4.04
CA VAL A 56 -1.96 5.31 3.54
C VAL A 56 -2.30 5.84 2.17
N THR A 57 -2.32 4.96 1.17
CA THR A 57 -2.58 5.31 -0.22
C THR A 57 -3.68 4.46 -0.84
N PHE A 58 -4.30 5.03 -1.86
CA PHE A 58 -5.37 4.43 -2.65
C PHE A 58 -5.06 4.64 -4.12
N GLY A 59 -5.35 3.64 -4.93
CA GLY A 59 -5.17 3.76 -6.37
C GLY A 59 -5.94 2.72 -7.17
N PRO A 60 -6.06 2.93 -8.48
CA PRO A 60 -6.66 1.96 -9.39
C PRO A 60 -5.66 0.82 -9.63
N TYR A 61 -6.11 -0.42 -9.53
CA TYR A 61 -5.29 -1.60 -9.74
C TYR A 61 -6.03 -2.65 -10.54
N ARG A 62 -5.31 -3.31 -11.44
CA ARG A 62 -5.76 -4.45 -12.21
C ARG A 62 -4.62 -5.44 -12.36
N PRO A 63 -4.68 -6.62 -11.72
CA PRO A 63 -3.62 -7.62 -11.85
C PRO A 63 -3.52 -8.15 -13.29
N ASP A 64 -2.29 -8.29 -13.79
CA ASP A 64 -1.99 -8.75 -15.15
C ASP A 64 -2.03 -10.29 -15.27
N VAL A 65 -3.11 -10.89 -14.79
CA VAL A 65 -3.31 -12.34 -14.82
C VAL A 65 -3.36 -12.88 -16.23
N ASP A 66 -3.89 -12.08 -17.16
CA ASP A 66 -4.11 -12.52 -18.53
C ASP A 66 -2.80 -12.74 -19.30
N SER A 67 -1.69 -12.12 -18.88
CA SER A 67 -0.37 -12.29 -19.50
C SER A 67 0.22 -13.70 -19.35
N GLU A 68 -0.28 -14.50 -18.41
CA GLU A 68 0.15 -15.91 -18.25
C GLU A 68 -0.39 -16.81 -19.36
N PHE A 69 -1.45 -16.39 -20.04
CA PHE A 69 -2.18 -17.25 -20.97
C PHE A 69 -1.91 -16.88 -22.42
N SER A 70 -1.74 -17.91 -23.25
CA SER A 70 -1.64 -17.71 -24.70
C SER A 70 -3.02 -17.39 -25.28
N MET A 71 -3.06 -16.42 -26.20
CA MET A 71 -4.27 -16.06 -26.94
C MET A 71 -5.02 -17.30 -27.47
N PRO A 72 -6.34 -17.35 -27.47
CA PRO A 72 -7.31 -16.27 -27.18
C PRO A 72 -7.86 -16.25 -25.74
N ARG A 73 -7.13 -16.72 -24.75
CA ARG A 73 -7.61 -16.84 -23.37
C ARG A 73 -7.28 -15.60 -22.56
N HIS A 74 -8.31 -14.95 -22.00
CA HIS A 74 -8.20 -13.80 -21.12
C HIS A 74 -9.03 -14.03 -19.85
N PRO A 75 -8.63 -14.94 -18.96
CA PRO A 75 -9.47 -15.35 -17.84
C PRO A 75 -9.81 -14.20 -16.89
N TYR A 76 -8.90 -13.26 -16.66
CA TYR A 76 -9.24 -12.12 -15.81
C TYR A 76 -10.29 -11.23 -16.48
N LEU A 77 -10.09 -10.86 -17.72
CA LEU A 77 -11.02 -10.05 -18.52
C LEU A 77 -12.41 -10.69 -18.60
N ASP A 78 -12.44 -12.01 -18.86
CA ASP A 78 -13.68 -12.78 -19.04
C ASP A 78 -14.52 -12.84 -17.76
N TYR A 79 -13.88 -12.88 -16.57
CA TYR A 79 -14.56 -13.01 -15.28
C TYR A 79 -14.79 -11.68 -14.56
N PHE A 80 -13.83 -10.77 -14.61
CA PHE A 80 -13.80 -9.55 -13.79
C PHE A 80 -13.90 -8.26 -14.61
N GLY A 81 -13.80 -8.36 -15.95
CA GLY A 81 -13.81 -7.19 -16.84
C GLY A 81 -12.44 -6.51 -16.94
N ASP A 82 -12.39 -5.42 -17.70
CA ASP A 82 -11.18 -4.64 -18.01
C ASP A 82 -10.92 -3.47 -17.02
N GLY A 83 -11.87 -3.21 -16.14
CA GLY A 83 -11.81 -2.09 -15.20
C GLY A 83 -10.75 -2.25 -14.12
N LYS A 84 -10.02 -1.18 -13.82
CA LYS A 84 -9.21 -1.10 -12.61
C LYS A 84 -10.11 -0.89 -11.40
N ASN A 85 -9.81 -1.59 -10.29
CA ASN A 85 -10.54 -1.51 -9.05
C ASN A 85 -9.66 -0.95 -7.95
N LEU A 86 -10.24 -0.57 -6.81
CA LEU A 86 -9.53 0.08 -5.73
C LEU A 86 -8.54 -0.86 -5.04
N LEU A 87 -7.27 -0.48 -5.02
CA LEU A 87 -6.23 -0.99 -4.14
C LEU A 87 -6.03 0.00 -3.00
N THR A 88 -6.04 -0.49 -1.77
CA THR A 88 -5.68 0.28 -0.57
C THR A 88 -4.36 -0.26 -0.05
N GLN A 89 -3.44 0.63 0.28
CA GLN A 89 -2.12 0.27 0.82
C GLN A 89 -1.81 1.10 2.05
N ALA A 90 -1.14 0.49 3.02
CA ALA A 90 -0.55 1.15 4.17
C ALA A 90 0.94 0.79 4.20
N GLN A 91 1.80 1.76 4.50
CA GLN A 91 3.24 1.59 4.58
C GLN A 91 3.76 2.27 5.84
N PHE A 92 4.68 1.62 6.52
CA PHE A 92 5.46 2.13 7.63
C PHE A 92 6.91 2.22 7.18
N ASP A 93 7.51 3.39 7.29
CA ASP A 93 8.90 3.67 6.93
C ASP A 93 9.70 3.99 8.19
N TYR A 94 10.78 3.27 8.42
CA TYR A 94 11.78 3.61 9.43
C TYR A 94 12.93 4.36 8.77
N GLN A 95 13.19 5.58 9.24
CA GLN A 95 14.19 6.48 8.67
C GLN A 95 15.57 6.13 9.23
N VAL A 96 16.53 5.82 8.35
CA VAL A 96 17.87 5.34 8.75
C VAL A 96 18.98 6.34 8.50
N PHE A 97 18.71 7.36 7.68
CA PHE A 97 19.72 8.33 7.30
C PHE A 97 19.10 9.65 6.84
N HIS A 98 19.64 10.79 7.34
CA HIS A 98 19.23 12.15 7.00
C HIS A 98 20.47 12.99 6.71
N LYS A 99 20.61 13.54 5.49
CA LYS A 99 21.62 14.56 5.14
C LYS A 99 21.20 15.36 3.90
N MET A 100 21.32 14.76 2.71
CA MET A 100 20.90 15.35 1.44
C MET A 100 19.55 14.76 0.99
N GLY A 101 18.72 14.44 1.98
CA GLY A 101 17.48 13.71 1.84
C GLY A 101 17.41 12.57 2.85
N THR A 102 16.22 12.04 3.04
CA THR A 102 15.92 10.95 3.96
C THR A 102 15.93 9.61 3.26
N VAL A 103 16.69 8.65 3.79
CA VAL A 103 16.66 7.24 3.39
C VAL A 103 15.92 6.45 4.46
N ALA A 104 14.95 5.65 4.05
CA ALA A 104 14.18 4.82 4.95
C ALA A 104 14.02 3.38 4.45
N ILE A 105 13.72 2.48 5.39
CA ILE A 105 13.29 1.11 5.11
C ILE A 105 11.79 1.05 5.36
N GLY A 106 11.03 0.71 4.32
CA GLY A 106 9.58 0.65 4.34
C GLY A 106 9.04 -0.76 4.40
N LEU A 107 8.06 -1.00 5.25
CA LEU A 107 7.24 -2.21 5.29
C LEU A 107 5.81 -1.84 4.91
N GLY A 108 5.31 -2.42 3.82
CA GLY A 108 3.99 -2.15 3.28
C GLY A 108 3.07 -3.36 3.32
N ALA A 109 1.77 -3.10 3.38
CA ALA A 109 0.72 -4.08 3.17
C ALA A 109 -0.44 -3.45 2.41
N GLY A 110 -1.09 -4.23 1.54
CA GLY A 110 -2.23 -3.76 0.76
C GLY A 110 -3.40 -4.72 0.77
N PHE A 111 -4.52 -4.23 0.28
CA PHE A 111 -5.73 -5.02 0.12
C PHE A 111 -6.43 -4.64 -1.17
N PHE A 112 -6.71 -5.66 -1.98
CA PHE A 112 -7.46 -5.55 -3.23
C PHE A 112 -8.53 -6.64 -3.28
N ARG A 113 -9.70 -6.29 -3.80
CA ARG A 113 -10.79 -7.24 -3.98
C ARG A 113 -11.63 -6.86 -5.19
N VAL A 114 -11.88 -7.84 -6.05
CA VAL A 114 -12.78 -7.70 -7.21
C VAL A 114 -13.70 -8.90 -7.30
N SER A 115 -14.94 -8.67 -7.71
CA SER A 115 -15.93 -9.73 -7.89
C SER A 115 -16.50 -9.65 -9.31
N GLY A 116 -16.64 -10.81 -9.93
CA GLY A 116 -17.20 -10.95 -11.27
C GLY A 116 -18.07 -12.19 -11.40
N SER A 117 -18.72 -12.35 -12.54
CA SER A 117 -19.58 -13.48 -12.85
C SER A 117 -18.97 -14.31 -13.98
N SER A 118 -18.93 -15.63 -13.81
CA SER A 118 -18.52 -16.53 -14.87
C SER A 118 -19.45 -16.42 -16.08
N PRO A 119 -18.91 -16.46 -17.32
CA PRO A 119 -19.77 -16.64 -18.49
C PRO A 119 -20.42 -18.05 -18.45
N VAL A 120 -21.66 -18.14 -18.90
CA VAL A 120 -22.36 -19.44 -19.03
C VAL A 120 -21.74 -20.26 -20.15
N ALA A 121 -21.33 -21.51 -19.85
CA ALA A 121 -20.63 -22.37 -20.80
C ALA A 121 -21.38 -22.59 -22.13
N SER A 122 -22.72 -22.55 -22.13
CA SER A 122 -23.56 -22.66 -23.31
C SER A 122 -23.80 -21.36 -24.08
N ASN A 123 -23.57 -20.20 -23.43
CA ASN A 123 -23.70 -18.88 -24.03
C ASN A 123 -22.76 -17.88 -23.33
N PRO A 124 -21.53 -17.70 -23.83
CA PRO A 124 -20.53 -16.82 -23.22
C PRO A 124 -20.95 -15.35 -23.08
N ALA A 125 -21.95 -14.91 -23.82
CA ALA A 125 -22.49 -13.56 -23.72
C ALA A 125 -23.42 -13.36 -22.50
N GLN A 126 -23.81 -14.44 -21.83
CA GLN A 126 -24.71 -14.40 -20.69
C GLN A 126 -23.95 -14.66 -19.39
N PRO A 127 -23.94 -13.72 -18.42
CA PRO A 127 -23.32 -13.97 -17.13
C PRO A 127 -24.08 -15.07 -16.37
N SER A 128 -23.35 -16.01 -15.80
CA SER A 128 -23.93 -17.01 -14.89
C SER A 128 -24.31 -16.34 -13.57
N GLY A 129 -25.23 -16.98 -12.83
CA GLY A 129 -25.57 -16.55 -11.47
C GLY A 129 -24.45 -16.75 -10.46
N ASP A 130 -23.40 -17.49 -10.82
CA ASP A 130 -22.27 -17.80 -9.93
C ASP A 130 -21.26 -16.66 -9.93
N ARG A 131 -21.07 -16.05 -8.76
CA ARG A 131 -20.07 -15.01 -8.56
C ARG A 131 -18.76 -15.60 -8.11
N SER A 132 -17.67 -15.15 -8.72
CA SER A 132 -16.31 -15.41 -8.25
C SER A 132 -15.71 -14.12 -7.70
N THR A 133 -14.90 -14.23 -6.64
CA THR A 133 -14.22 -13.07 -6.05
C THR A 133 -12.73 -13.36 -5.95
N LEU A 134 -11.92 -12.49 -6.56
CA LEU A 134 -10.47 -12.48 -6.40
C LEU A 134 -10.12 -11.51 -5.27
N THR A 135 -9.34 -12.00 -4.30
CA THR A 135 -8.75 -11.17 -3.24
C THR A 135 -7.24 -11.27 -3.33
N VAL A 136 -6.55 -10.13 -3.30
CA VAL A 136 -5.08 -10.03 -3.30
C VAL A 136 -4.64 -9.21 -2.09
N VAL A 137 -3.63 -9.71 -1.38
CA VAL A 137 -3.01 -9.05 -0.22
C VAL A 137 -1.51 -8.98 -0.48
N PRO A 138 -1.02 -7.88 -1.09
CA PRO A 138 0.41 -7.66 -1.25
C PRO A 138 1.03 -7.23 0.08
N VAL A 139 2.26 -7.68 0.32
CA VAL A 139 3.16 -7.24 1.39
C VAL A 139 4.47 -6.86 0.73
N SER A 140 5.04 -5.72 1.10
CA SER A 140 6.26 -5.18 0.48
C SER A 140 7.33 -4.83 1.51
N LEU A 141 8.59 -4.98 1.11
CA LEU A 141 9.76 -4.44 1.81
C LEU A 141 10.51 -3.53 0.84
N SER A 142 10.63 -2.25 1.17
CA SER A 142 11.12 -1.21 0.26
C SER A 142 12.28 -0.42 0.85
N GLY A 143 13.25 -0.04 0.03
CA GLY A 143 14.10 1.11 0.25
C GLY A 143 13.39 2.36 -0.28
N VAL A 144 13.31 3.39 0.54
CA VAL A 144 12.66 4.67 0.23
C VAL A 144 13.69 5.77 0.29
N TYR A 145 13.71 6.64 -0.71
CA TYR A 145 14.50 7.86 -0.71
C TYR A 145 13.58 9.06 -0.91
N ARG A 146 13.59 10.02 0.03
CA ARG A 146 12.89 11.30 -0.03
C ARG A 146 13.90 12.43 -0.16
N PHE A 147 13.71 13.30 -1.14
CA PHE A 147 14.55 14.48 -1.32
C PHE A 147 13.90 15.68 -0.63
N ASP A 148 14.02 15.71 0.69
CA ASP A 148 13.45 16.71 1.61
C ASP A 148 14.40 17.89 1.91
N TYR A 149 15.59 17.89 1.34
CA TYR A 149 16.62 18.93 1.54
C TYR A 149 16.09 20.37 1.45
N TYR A 150 15.24 20.66 0.46
CA TYR A 150 14.68 22.01 0.30
C TYR A 150 13.53 22.29 1.27
N LEU A 151 12.85 21.26 1.75
CA LEU A 151 11.86 21.40 2.80
C LEU A 151 12.53 21.85 4.10
N GLU A 152 13.58 21.15 4.51
CA GLU A 152 14.30 21.44 5.75
C GLU A 152 15.04 22.79 5.70
N ARG A 153 15.61 23.13 4.55
CA ARG A 153 16.43 24.34 4.41
C ARG A 153 15.62 25.59 4.13
N ASP A 154 14.68 25.51 3.23
CA ASP A 154 14.00 26.66 2.63
C ASP A 154 12.47 26.64 2.88
N GLY A 155 11.93 25.60 3.55
CA GLY A 155 10.50 25.40 3.77
C GLY A 155 9.71 25.09 2.49
N PHE A 156 10.39 24.59 1.44
CA PHE A 156 9.72 24.27 0.17
C PHE A 156 8.88 23.00 0.29
N PRO A 157 7.54 23.06 0.11
CA PRO A 157 6.63 22.00 0.56
C PRO A 157 6.56 20.76 -0.36
N ILE A 158 7.34 20.72 -1.45
CA ILE A 158 7.29 19.60 -2.39
C ILE A 158 8.52 18.72 -2.19
N VAL A 159 8.29 17.45 -1.82
CA VAL A 159 9.32 16.45 -1.58
C VAL A 159 9.21 15.32 -2.61
N PRO A 160 10.07 15.32 -3.64
CA PRO A 160 10.18 14.18 -4.55
C PRO A 160 10.70 12.96 -3.81
N HIS A 161 10.21 11.77 -4.19
CA HIS A 161 10.67 10.53 -3.60
C HIS A 161 10.68 9.39 -4.61
N ALA A 162 11.46 8.36 -4.28
CA ALA A 162 11.55 7.13 -5.04
C ALA A 162 11.55 5.93 -4.10
N LYS A 163 10.99 4.82 -4.56
CA LYS A 163 10.93 3.54 -3.85
C LYS A 163 11.38 2.41 -4.74
N LEU A 164 12.09 1.46 -4.16
CA LEU A 164 12.44 0.20 -4.80
C LEU A 164 12.29 -0.91 -3.77
N GLY A 165 11.60 -2.00 -4.11
CA GLY A 165 11.32 -3.03 -3.14
C GLY A 165 11.01 -4.40 -3.70
N LEU A 166 10.86 -5.34 -2.77
CA LEU A 166 10.41 -6.70 -3.02
C LEU A 166 8.99 -6.86 -2.51
N ASP A 167 8.19 -7.60 -3.26
CA ASP A 167 6.79 -7.87 -2.96
C ASP A 167 6.54 -9.36 -2.80
N TRP A 168 5.62 -9.67 -1.91
CA TRP A 168 4.99 -10.96 -1.84
C TRP A 168 3.48 -10.77 -1.77
N ALA A 169 2.75 -11.24 -2.78
CA ALA A 169 1.31 -11.11 -2.85
C ALA A 169 0.62 -12.46 -2.59
N TYR A 170 -0.15 -12.52 -1.51
CA TYR A 170 -1.09 -13.61 -1.29
C TYR A 170 -2.35 -13.38 -2.11
N TRP A 171 -2.85 -14.40 -2.78
CA TRP A 171 -4.08 -14.33 -3.54
C TRP A 171 -4.98 -15.54 -3.28
N GLN A 172 -6.28 -15.33 -3.41
CA GLN A 172 -7.30 -16.37 -3.35
C GLN A 172 -8.51 -16.02 -4.23
N ILE A 173 -9.11 -17.06 -4.81
CA ILE A 173 -10.38 -16.94 -5.53
C ILE A 173 -11.44 -17.71 -4.72
N THR A 174 -12.57 -17.04 -4.45
CA THR A 174 -13.73 -17.65 -3.79
C THR A 174 -14.90 -17.73 -4.75
N ASP A 175 -15.71 -18.77 -4.62
CA ASP A 175 -16.95 -18.96 -5.34
C ASP A 175 -18.13 -18.17 -4.75
N GLY A 176 -19.31 -18.31 -5.34
CA GLY A 176 -20.53 -17.62 -4.90
C GLY A 176 -20.97 -17.96 -3.48
N ASN A 177 -20.53 -19.08 -2.92
CA ASN A 177 -20.82 -19.49 -1.53
C ASN A 177 -19.79 -18.95 -0.53
N GLY A 178 -18.72 -18.27 -1.03
CA GLY A 178 -17.64 -17.76 -0.22
C GLY A 178 -16.59 -18.81 0.16
N GLU A 179 -16.65 -20.00 -0.46
CA GLU A 179 -15.62 -21.04 -0.31
C GLU A 179 -14.48 -20.81 -1.30
N ILE A 180 -13.26 -21.26 -0.96
CA ILE A 180 -12.15 -21.21 -1.90
C ILE A 180 -12.44 -22.11 -3.07
N ALA A 181 -12.48 -21.54 -4.27
CA ALA A 181 -12.74 -22.24 -5.50
C ALA A 181 -11.75 -23.42 -5.71
N ARG A 182 -12.23 -24.49 -6.31
CA ARG A 182 -11.43 -25.69 -6.64
C ARG A 182 -11.22 -25.75 -8.14
N ALA A 183 -9.97 -25.85 -8.56
CA ALA A 183 -9.58 -26.13 -9.93
C ALA A 183 -8.93 -27.51 -10.03
N ALA A 184 -8.67 -28.02 -11.24
CA ALA A 184 -8.09 -29.33 -11.46
C ALA A 184 -6.73 -29.56 -10.75
N GLY A 185 -6.02 -28.49 -10.37
CA GLY A 185 -4.75 -28.52 -9.62
C GLY A 185 -4.86 -28.28 -8.10
N GLY A 186 -6.08 -28.17 -7.55
CA GLY A 186 -6.25 -27.93 -6.10
C GLY A 186 -7.11 -26.71 -5.76
N ARG A 187 -6.85 -26.11 -4.60
CA ARG A 187 -7.54 -24.89 -4.16
C ARG A 187 -6.97 -23.65 -4.87
N ALA A 188 -7.84 -22.78 -5.35
CA ALA A 188 -7.47 -21.53 -6.03
C ALA A 188 -6.95 -20.48 -5.04
N ARG A 189 -5.76 -20.70 -4.51
CA ARG A 189 -5.02 -19.78 -3.63
C ARG A 189 -3.52 -19.98 -3.78
N GLY A 190 -2.75 -18.94 -3.55
CA GLY A 190 -1.29 -19.02 -3.62
C GLY A 190 -0.60 -17.77 -3.17
N GLY A 191 0.69 -17.72 -3.42
CA GLY A 191 1.52 -16.56 -3.19
C GLY A 191 2.52 -16.39 -4.32
N THR A 192 2.73 -15.13 -4.74
CA THR A 192 3.64 -14.77 -5.82
C THR A 192 4.62 -13.73 -5.33
N LEU A 193 5.91 -13.93 -5.58
CA LEU A 193 6.97 -12.97 -5.31
C LEU A 193 7.12 -12.03 -6.51
N GLY A 194 7.58 -10.82 -6.22
CA GLY A 194 7.85 -9.82 -7.23
C GLY A 194 8.74 -8.70 -6.73
N TRP A 195 8.80 -7.64 -7.49
CA TRP A 195 9.48 -6.40 -7.14
C TRP A 195 8.66 -5.22 -7.62
N HIS A 196 8.91 -4.05 -7.04
CA HIS A 196 8.33 -2.80 -7.50
C HIS A 196 9.34 -1.68 -7.52
N ALA A 197 9.10 -0.71 -8.39
CA ALA A 197 9.74 0.58 -8.38
C ALA A 197 8.66 1.67 -8.45
N ALA A 198 8.80 2.71 -7.65
CA ALA A 198 7.86 3.84 -7.68
C ALA A 198 8.61 5.15 -7.60
N ILE A 199 8.04 6.17 -8.23
CA ILE A 199 8.46 7.56 -8.12
C ILE A 199 7.24 8.41 -7.75
N GLY A 200 7.45 9.45 -6.97
CA GLY A 200 6.34 10.28 -6.54
C GLY A 200 6.76 11.62 -5.97
N VAL A 201 5.75 12.33 -5.52
CA VAL A 201 5.92 13.59 -4.81
C VAL A 201 5.03 13.59 -3.58
N ALA A 202 5.54 14.13 -2.48
CA ALA A 202 4.78 14.47 -1.30
C ALA A 202 4.64 16.00 -1.23
N LEU A 203 3.41 16.49 -1.07
CA LEU A 203 3.11 17.89 -0.80
C LEU A 203 2.87 18.03 0.71
N VAL A 204 3.84 18.60 1.40
CA VAL A 204 3.75 18.87 2.84
C VAL A 204 2.72 19.97 3.07
N LEU A 205 1.78 19.75 3.98
CA LEU A 205 0.61 20.60 4.18
C LEU A 205 0.77 21.65 5.27
N ASP A 206 1.89 21.65 6.00
CA ASP A 206 2.14 22.49 7.17
C ASP A 206 2.09 23.99 6.85
N PHE A 207 2.35 24.37 5.59
CA PHE A 207 2.25 25.75 5.13
C PHE A 207 0.79 26.27 5.09
N LEU A 208 -0.20 25.39 5.06
CA LEU A 208 -1.62 25.77 5.05
C LEU A 208 -2.05 26.33 6.41
N ASP A 209 -1.60 25.69 7.49
CA ASP A 209 -1.83 26.14 8.86
C ASP A 209 -0.64 25.78 9.74
N PRO A 210 0.36 26.69 9.83
CA PRO A 210 1.55 26.46 10.64
C PRO A 210 1.28 26.34 12.13
N THR A 211 0.14 26.85 12.62
CA THR A 211 -0.24 26.74 14.03
C THR A 211 -0.74 25.33 14.31
N ALA A 212 -1.65 24.83 13.48
CA ALA A 212 -2.13 23.46 13.59
C ALA A 212 -1.00 22.43 13.43
N ALA A 213 -0.07 22.65 12.48
CA ALA A 213 1.10 21.78 12.30
C ALA A 213 1.96 21.69 13.57
N ARG A 214 2.22 22.84 14.23
CA ARG A 214 2.96 22.87 15.50
C ARG A 214 2.21 22.17 16.64
N ASP A 215 0.91 22.35 16.73
CA ASP A 215 0.09 21.68 17.74
C ASP A 215 0.10 20.16 17.54
N PHE A 216 0.09 19.68 16.28
CA PHE A 216 0.23 18.27 15.94
C PHE A 216 1.59 17.69 16.32
N ASP A 217 2.68 18.45 16.13
CA ASP A 217 4.02 18.02 16.57
C ASP A 217 4.08 17.93 18.10
N VAL A 218 3.61 18.96 18.82
CA VAL A 218 3.69 19.01 20.28
C VAL A 218 2.77 17.99 20.96
N GLU A 219 1.56 17.78 20.45
CA GLU A 219 0.54 16.94 21.09
C GLU A 219 0.62 15.48 20.65
N MET A 220 0.95 15.22 19.39
CA MET A 220 0.89 13.90 18.77
C MET A 220 2.24 13.41 18.24
N GLY A 221 3.26 14.26 18.21
CA GLY A 221 4.58 13.94 17.65
C GLY A 221 4.56 13.82 16.12
N VAL A 222 3.58 14.43 15.44
CA VAL A 222 3.51 14.46 13.98
C VAL A 222 4.26 15.66 13.47
N ASN A 223 5.47 15.45 12.94
CA ASN A 223 6.33 16.54 12.44
C ASN A 223 5.79 17.13 11.14
N HIS A 224 5.39 16.27 10.22
CA HIS A 224 4.85 16.70 8.93
C HIS A 224 3.63 15.86 8.52
N THR A 225 2.65 16.53 7.94
CA THR A 225 1.53 15.88 7.25
C THR A 225 1.64 16.19 5.76
N ALA A 226 1.60 15.17 4.91
CA ALA A 226 1.73 15.36 3.47
C ALA A 226 0.67 14.62 2.66
N LEU A 227 0.29 15.21 1.54
CA LEU A 227 -0.44 14.57 0.46
C LEU A 227 0.58 13.90 -0.46
N VAL A 228 0.43 12.59 -0.69
CA VAL A 228 1.36 11.80 -1.49
C VAL A 228 0.70 11.43 -2.79
N PHE A 229 1.44 11.55 -3.88
CA PHE A 229 1.10 11.01 -5.19
C PHE A 229 2.28 10.22 -5.73
N GLU A 230 2.04 8.97 -6.14
CA GLU A 230 3.06 8.03 -6.62
C GLU A 230 2.61 7.39 -7.92
N PHE A 231 3.55 7.15 -8.81
CA PHE A 231 3.41 6.25 -9.95
C PHE A 231 4.34 5.05 -9.74
N GLY A 232 3.78 3.84 -9.78
CA GLY A 232 4.49 2.60 -9.49
C GLY A 232 4.37 1.59 -10.60
N HIS A 233 5.48 0.92 -10.87
CA HIS A 233 5.57 -0.29 -11.67
C HIS A 233 5.74 -1.48 -10.73
N TYR A 234 4.83 -2.44 -10.81
CA TYR A 234 4.83 -3.66 -10.00
C TYR A 234 4.96 -4.87 -10.92
N ASP A 235 6.04 -5.64 -10.79
CA ASP A 235 6.24 -6.93 -11.46
C ASP A 235 6.14 -8.05 -10.43
N ILE A 236 4.92 -8.52 -10.18
CA ILE A 236 4.64 -9.62 -9.26
C ILE A 236 4.32 -10.87 -10.08
N SER A 237 5.34 -11.43 -10.74
CA SER A 237 5.25 -12.53 -11.69
C SER A 237 5.97 -13.81 -11.25
N GLY A 238 6.53 -13.80 -10.01
CA GLY A 238 7.25 -14.96 -9.46
C GLY A 238 8.76 -14.91 -9.70
N LEU A 239 9.34 -13.75 -10.09
CA LEU A 239 10.77 -13.58 -10.36
C LEU A 239 11.32 -14.64 -11.35
N GLY A 240 10.62 -14.85 -12.46
CA GLY A 240 11.00 -15.79 -13.52
C GLY A 240 10.62 -17.26 -13.24
N ARG A 241 9.85 -17.54 -12.19
CA ARG A 241 9.31 -18.89 -11.96
C ARG A 241 8.06 -19.10 -12.78
N SER A 242 8.02 -20.17 -13.57
CA SER A 242 6.80 -20.61 -14.26
C SER A 242 5.71 -21.06 -13.28
N ASN A 243 4.45 -21.01 -13.70
CA ASN A 243 3.27 -21.42 -12.94
C ASN A 243 3.00 -20.56 -11.68
N ARG A 244 3.19 -19.26 -11.78
CA ARG A 244 2.82 -18.28 -10.75
C ARG A 244 1.82 -17.30 -11.34
N MET A 245 0.81 -16.96 -10.56
CA MET A 245 -0.18 -15.95 -10.95
C MET A 245 0.49 -14.58 -11.10
N HIS A 246 0.34 -13.97 -12.26
CA HIS A 246 0.85 -12.63 -12.52
C HIS A 246 -0.10 -11.59 -11.89
N LEU A 247 0.44 -10.81 -10.99
CA LEU A 247 -0.30 -9.83 -10.21
C LEU A 247 0.30 -8.42 -10.35
N GLY A 248 1.17 -8.23 -11.35
CA GLY A 248 1.76 -6.92 -11.64
C GLY A 248 0.74 -5.93 -12.21
N ASP A 249 1.07 -4.64 -12.14
CA ASP A 249 0.33 -3.54 -12.79
C ASP A 249 1.21 -2.28 -12.84
N ASP A 250 0.94 -1.43 -13.80
CA ASP A 250 1.40 -0.05 -13.82
C ASP A 250 0.27 0.84 -13.32
N THR A 251 0.50 1.52 -12.20
CA THR A 251 -0.57 2.27 -11.56
C THR A 251 -0.08 3.51 -10.83
N TRP A 252 -1.00 4.42 -10.57
CA TRP A 252 -0.77 5.55 -9.69
C TRP A 252 -1.53 5.35 -8.38
N THR A 253 -0.99 5.90 -7.31
CA THR A 253 -1.65 5.93 -6.00
C THR A 253 -1.58 7.34 -5.43
N MET A 254 -2.55 7.68 -4.59
CA MET A 254 -2.56 8.92 -3.83
C MET A 254 -3.03 8.68 -2.40
N GLY A 255 -2.61 9.52 -1.48
CA GLY A 255 -2.99 9.35 -0.08
C GLY A 255 -2.34 10.34 0.85
N LEU A 256 -2.30 9.97 2.13
CA LEU A 256 -1.73 10.78 3.20
C LEU A 256 -0.50 10.09 3.79
N MET A 257 0.47 10.90 4.16
CA MET A 257 1.65 10.51 4.91
C MET A 257 1.76 11.37 6.15
N PHE A 258 2.09 10.74 7.25
CA PHE A 258 2.39 11.36 8.55
C PHE A 258 3.82 10.99 8.94
N GLU A 259 4.60 11.98 9.27
CA GLU A 259 6.00 11.83 9.65
C GLU A 259 6.16 12.16 11.13
N PHE A 260 6.90 11.30 11.85
CA PHE A 260 7.06 11.35 13.30
C PHE A 260 8.52 11.33 13.69
#